data_5846799c96c40491d795f31dd0220869
#
_entry.id   5846799c96c40491d795f31dd0220869
#
_cell.length_a   1.000
_cell.length_b   1.000
_cell.length_c   1.000
_cell.angle_alpha   90.00
_cell.angle_beta   90.00
_cell.angle_gamma   90.00
#
_symmetry.space_group_name_H-M   'P 1'
#
loop_
_entity.id
_entity.type
_entity.pdbx_description
1 polymer ?
#
loop_
_entity_poly.entity_id
_entity_poly.type
_entity_poly.pdbx_seq_one_letter_code
_entity_poly.pdbx_strand_id
1 'polypeptide(L)'
;MTKTLRNALQSLWDLLLTAGPVALIAIVILAVAYWWLDPTPPRSVRLATGPAQSAYAEFGNRYATALQAHGVAVEQVPSAGSSENLQLLRDGKVDFAFVRGGAVDPVADEDAGITSLGSLFLEPVWIFYRQDAVALAAHPSRRQRGDLAALTKFAQLKGLRVNVDIPGSGVPRLVERLLALNKIETTGMQLSNLPPAEAAEALQQGRLDAMVYVSAPESPIVQTLLKAPGVRLMDFGQSEAYARHLAFLSGVTLPRGIVDLSADLPSEDVGLVATTTSLLTRGDTYPALRQLLAQVAQKQHDGAGWFNRAREFPNTRTSELPVS
;
A
#
# COMPACT_ATOMS: atom_id res chain seq x y z
N MET A 1 22.24 -45.19 -58.76
CA MET A 1 21.39 -45.27 -57.54
C MET A 1 21.14 -46.72 -57.23
N THR A 2 21.58 -47.26 -56.10
CA THR A 2 21.41 -48.64 -55.72
C THR A 2 19.93 -48.93 -55.45
N LYS A 3 19.46 -50.16 -55.76
CA LYS A 3 18.06 -50.59 -55.54
C LYS A 3 17.57 -50.30 -54.12
N THR A 4 18.44 -50.38 -53.12
CA THR A 4 18.18 -50.07 -51.72
C THR A 4 17.82 -48.58 -51.49
N LEU A 5 18.47 -47.65 -52.15
CA LEU A 5 18.21 -46.22 -52.03
C LEU A 5 16.83 -45.84 -52.62
N ARG A 6 16.44 -46.51 -53.71
CA ARG A 6 15.16 -46.28 -54.37
C ARG A 6 13.99 -46.83 -53.55
N ASN A 7 14.17 -47.98 -52.91
CA ASN A 7 13.16 -48.55 -52.01
C ASN A 7 13.01 -47.74 -50.75
N ALA A 8 14.09 -47.21 -50.16
CA ALA A 8 14.06 -46.32 -48.99
C ALA A 8 13.33 -45.01 -49.32
N LEU A 9 13.60 -44.43 -50.53
CA LEU A 9 12.89 -43.23 -50.97
C LEU A 9 11.40 -43.46 -51.20
N GLN A 10 11.02 -44.62 -51.78
CA GLN A 10 9.60 -44.98 -51.94
C GLN A 10 8.89 -45.18 -50.61
N SER A 11 9.52 -45.89 -49.65
CA SER A 11 8.95 -46.03 -48.28
C SER A 11 8.80 -44.68 -47.56
N LEU A 12 9.71 -43.76 -47.76
CA LEU A 12 9.64 -42.40 -47.19
C LEU A 12 8.50 -41.60 -47.82
N TRP A 13 8.30 -41.72 -49.14
CA TRP A 13 7.15 -41.13 -49.84
C TRP A 13 5.82 -41.69 -49.41
N ASP A 14 5.71 -43.01 -49.25
CA ASP A 14 4.51 -43.65 -48.76
C ASP A 14 4.20 -43.26 -47.31
N LEU A 15 5.20 -43.14 -46.46
CA LEU A 15 5.08 -42.67 -45.11
C LEU A 15 4.62 -41.18 -45.05
N LEU A 16 5.19 -40.32 -45.90
CA LEU A 16 4.79 -38.93 -46.02
C LEU A 16 3.38 -38.74 -46.56
N LEU A 17 2.95 -39.59 -47.48
CA LEU A 17 1.57 -39.56 -48.02
C LEU A 17 0.53 -40.07 -47.05
N THR A 18 0.87 -41.06 -46.22
CA THR A 18 -0.06 -41.64 -45.26
C THR A 18 -0.06 -40.96 -43.89
N ALA A 19 1.11 -40.67 -43.34
CA ALA A 19 1.24 -40.02 -42.03
C ALA A 19 1.32 -38.48 -42.11
N GLY A 20 1.76 -37.93 -43.26
CA GLY A 20 1.93 -36.50 -43.46
C GLY A 20 0.67 -35.67 -43.22
N PRO A 21 -0.48 -36.00 -43.74
CA PRO A 21 -1.71 -35.26 -43.49
C PRO A 21 -2.13 -35.27 -42.02
N VAL A 22 -1.95 -36.41 -41.34
CA VAL A 22 -2.27 -36.54 -39.91
C VAL A 22 -1.31 -35.71 -39.08
N ALA A 23 -0.01 -35.75 -39.39
CA ALA A 23 0.99 -34.92 -38.72
C ALA A 23 0.75 -33.41 -38.96
N LEU A 24 0.36 -33.02 -40.18
CA LEU A 24 0.00 -31.65 -40.51
C LEU A 24 -1.20 -31.15 -39.69
N ILE A 25 -2.27 -31.97 -39.62
CA ILE A 25 -3.44 -31.65 -38.81
C ILE A 25 -3.07 -31.52 -37.34
N ALA A 26 -2.26 -32.44 -36.83
CA ALA A 26 -1.79 -32.35 -35.44
C ALA A 26 -0.98 -31.08 -35.16
N ILE A 27 -0.08 -30.69 -36.08
CA ILE A 27 0.68 -29.45 -35.97
C ILE A 27 -0.21 -28.22 -36.03
N VAL A 28 -1.21 -28.21 -36.92
CA VAL A 28 -2.18 -27.12 -37.02
C VAL A 28 -3.01 -27.01 -35.73
N ILE A 29 -3.48 -28.11 -35.18
CA ILE A 29 -4.22 -28.13 -33.91
C ILE A 29 -3.32 -27.59 -32.77
N LEU A 30 -2.08 -28.04 -32.68
CA LEU A 30 -1.12 -27.55 -31.66
C LEU A 30 -0.83 -26.07 -31.85
N ALA A 31 -0.64 -25.60 -33.09
CA ALA A 31 -0.42 -24.19 -33.37
C ALA A 31 -1.62 -23.33 -33.03
N VAL A 32 -2.83 -23.77 -33.33
CA VAL A 32 -4.09 -23.10 -32.97
C VAL A 32 -4.26 -23.12 -31.46
N ALA A 33 -4.02 -24.24 -30.80
CA ALA A 33 -4.09 -24.36 -29.36
C ALA A 33 -3.04 -23.45 -28.67
N TYR A 34 -1.81 -23.43 -29.20
CA TYR A 34 -0.75 -22.51 -28.70
C TYR A 34 -1.15 -21.05 -28.86
N TRP A 35 -1.71 -20.68 -29.99
CA TRP A 35 -2.17 -19.31 -30.25
C TRP A 35 -3.40 -18.92 -29.41
N TRP A 36 -4.28 -19.88 -29.15
CA TRP A 36 -5.51 -19.65 -28.36
C TRP A 36 -5.24 -19.60 -26.85
N LEU A 37 -4.27 -20.38 -26.36
CA LEU A 37 -3.87 -20.41 -24.96
C LEU A 37 -3.00 -19.21 -24.56
N ASP A 38 -2.46 -18.45 -25.53
CA ASP A 38 -1.54 -17.31 -25.33
C ASP A 38 -0.57 -17.54 -24.15
N PRO A 39 0.35 -18.53 -24.25
CA PRO A 39 1.20 -18.95 -23.14
C PRO A 39 2.29 -17.93 -22.79
N THR A 40 2.40 -16.83 -23.53
CA THR A 40 3.41 -15.80 -23.32
C THR A 40 2.94 -14.82 -22.25
N PRO A 41 3.69 -14.65 -21.14
CA PRO A 41 3.31 -13.70 -20.12
C PRO A 41 3.27 -12.28 -20.69
N PRO A 42 2.28 -11.46 -20.29
CA PRO A 42 2.23 -10.05 -20.66
C PRO A 42 3.55 -9.34 -20.32
N ARG A 43 4.00 -8.45 -21.20
CA ARG A 43 5.22 -7.63 -21.00
C ARG A 43 4.94 -6.30 -20.31
N SER A 44 3.72 -6.09 -19.87
CA SER A 44 3.30 -4.90 -19.11
C SER A 44 2.30 -5.27 -18.06
N VAL A 45 2.31 -4.53 -16.95
CA VAL A 45 1.37 -4.65 -15.84
C VAL A 45 0.93 -3.27 -15.40
N ARG A 46 -0.34 -3.15 -14.99
CA ARG A 46 -0.90 -1.93 -14.40
C ARG A 46 -0.89 -2.07 -12.89
N LEU A 47 -0.23 -1.14 -12.20
CA LEU A 47 -0.10 -1.10 -10.75
C LEU A 47 -0.80 0.15 -10.20
N ALA A 48 -1.87 -0.04 -9.43
CA ALA A 48 -2.48 1.05 -8.70
C ALA A 48 -1.58 1.50 -7.55
N THR A 49 -1.25 2.79 -7.57
CA THR A 49 -0.43 3.45 -6.56
C THR A 49 -1.30 4.43 -5.75
N GLY A 50 -0.75 5.44 -5.14
CA GLY A 50 -1.50 6.48 -4.44
C GLY A 50 -1.26 7.85 -5.06
N PRO A 51 -1.58 8.90 -4.31
CA PRO A 51 -1.24 10.26 -4.70
C PRO A 51 0.28 10.44 -4.87
N ALA A 52 0.67 11.45 -5.63
CA ALA A 52 2.07 11.87 -5.69
C ALA A 52 2.62 12.14 -4.27
N GLN A 53 3.89 11.84 -4.03
CA GLN A 53 4.57 11.97 -2.73
C GLN A 53 4.02 11.03 -1.63
N SER A 54 3.17 10.06 -1.97
CA SER A 54 2.81 8.97 -1.06
C SER A 54 3.88 7.87 -1.07
N ALA A 55 3.88 7.03 -0.03
CA ALA A 55 4.74 5.82 -0.01
C ALA A 55 4.40 4.86 -1.15
N TYR A 56 3.13 4.77 -1.57
CA TYR A 56 2.73 3.93 -2.70
C TYR A 56 3.34 4.39 -4.02
N ALA A 57 3.43 5.70 -4.26
CA ALA A 57 4.09 6.24 -5.44
C ALA A 57 5.60 5.94 -5.41
N GLU A 58 6.24 6.07 -4.25
CA GLU A 58 7.66 5.74 -4.07
C GLU A 58 7.93 4.26 -4.31
N PHE A 59 7.13 3.37 -3.72
CA PHE A 59 7.24 1.94 -3.97
C PHE A 59 6.90 1.59 -5.42
N GLY A 60 5.89 2.23 -6.01
CA GLY A 60 5.55 2.07 -7.43
C GLY A 60 6.75 2.31 -8.35
N ASN A 61 7.54 3.36 -8.10
CA ASN A 61 8.78 3.65 -8.83
C ASN A 61 9.84 2.56 -8.65
N ARG A 62 10.01 2.05 -7.42
CA ARG A 62 10.96 0.96 -7.13
C ARG A 62 10.54 -0.34 -7.81
N TYR A 63 9.24 -0.68 -7.79
CA TYR A 63 8.71 -1.85 -8.50
C TYR A 63 8.85 -1.72 -10.01
N ALA A 64 8.58 -0.53 -10.58
CA ALA A 64 8.76 -0.28 -12.00
C ALA A 64 10.22 -0.50 -12.44
N THR A 65 11.18 0.03 -11.68
CA THR A 65 12.60 -0.15 -11.93
C THR A 65 13.00 -1.63 -11.83
N ALA A 66 12.54 -2.34 -10.80
CA ALA A 66 12.88 -3.74 -10.59
C ALA A 66 12.29 -4.66 -11.68
N LEU A 67 11.03 -4.42 -12.08
CA LEU A 67 10.33 -5.22 -13.10
C LEU A 67 10.89 -4.95 -14.51
N GLN A 68 11.34 -3.72 -14.79
CA GLN A 68 11.99 -3.39 -16.06
C GLN A 68 13.26 -4.23 -16.28
N ALA A 69 14.01 -4.55 -15.24
CA ALA A 69 15.16 -5.44 -15.32
C ALA A 69 14.79 -6.88 -15.75
N HIS A 70 13.53 -7.26 -15.61
CA HIS A 70 12.96 -8.54 -16.05
C HIS A 70 12.17 -8.42 -17.37
N GLY A 71 12.25 -7.29 -18.06
CA GLY A 71 11.57 -7.05 -19.34
C GLY A 71 10.06 -6.80 -19.22
N VAL A 72 9.58 -6.48 -18.03
CA VAL A 72 8.16 -6.14 -17.75
C VAL A 72 8.05 -4.63 -17.48
N ALA A 73 7.26 -3.93 -18.29
CA ALA A 73 6.93 -2.53 -18.08
C ALA A 73 5.84 -2.38 -17.04
N VAL A 74 5.94 -1.38 -16.18
CA VAL A 74 4.89 -1.04 -15.19
C VAL A 74 4.23 0.26 -15.58
N GLU A 75 2.94 0.20 -15.85
CA GLU A 75 2.08 1.36 -15.95
C GLU A 75 1.56 1.67 -14.54
N GLN A 76 2.06 2.74 -13.95
CA GLN A 76 1.57 3.21 -12.66
C GLN A 76 0.25 3.94 -12.85
N VAL A 77 -0.78 3.55 -12.10
CA VAL A 77 -2.11 4.17 -12.12
C VAL A 77 -2.27 4.95 -10.82
N PRO A 78 -2.10 6.29 -10.85
CA PRO A 78 -2.32 7.14 -9.68
C PRO A 78 -3.78 7.07 -9.21
N SER A 79 -3.98 7.16 -7.91
CA SER A 79 -5.30 7.13 -7.28
C SER A 79 -5.34 7.99 -6.01
N ALA A 80 -6.51 8.08 -5.40
CA ALA A 80 -6.67 8.68 -4.08
C ALA A 80 -6.06 7.84 -2.94
N GLY A 81 -5.82 6.53 -3.16
CA GLY A 81 -5.25 5.60 -2.19
C GLY A 81 -6.00 4.26 -2.09
N SER A 82 -5.90 3.60 -0.94
CA SER A 82 -6.27 2.18 -0.77
C SER A 82 -7.70 1.82 -1.19
N SER A 83 -8.69 2.65 -0.86
CA SER A 83 -10.08 2.32 -1.22
C SER A 83 -10.32 2.42 -2.72
N GLU A 84 -9.74 3.42 -3.39
CA GLU A 84 -9.82 3.53 -4.84
C GLU A 84 -8.97 2.45 -5.51
N ASN A 85 -7.79 2.13 -5.00
CA ASN A 85 -6.95 1.05 -5.49
C ASN A 85 -7.69 -0.29 -5.52
N LEU A 86 -8.39 -0.62 -4.43
CA LEU A 86 -9.20 -1.82 -4.34
C LEU A 86 -10.34 -1.82 -5.36
N GLN A 87 -10.98 -0.65 -5.56
CA GLN A 87 -12.05 -0.52 -6.55
C GLN A 87 -11.50 -0.70 -7.99
N LEU A 88 -10.36 -0.09 -8.30
CA LEU A 88 -9.70 -0.26 -9.61
C LEU A 88 -9.34 -1.74 -9.88
N LEU A 89 -8.93 -2.46 -8.84
CA LEU A 89 -8.63 -3.88 -8.94
C LEU A 89 -9.90 -4.73 -9.17
N ARG A 90 -10.98 -4.45 -8.44
CA ARG A 90 -12.30 -5.08 -8.63
C ARG A 90 -12.84 -4.86 -10.04
N ASP A 91 -12.68 -3.64 -10.56
CA ASP A 91 -13.12 -3.25 -11.91
C ASP A 91 -12.22 -3.83 -13.02
N GLY A 92 -11.12 -4.52 -12.69
CA GLY A 92 -10.15 -5.02 -13.67
C GLY A 92 -9.38 -3.91 -14.42
N LYS A 93 -9.37 -2.70 -13.87
CA LYS A 93 -8.64 -1.55 -14.45
C LYS A 93 -7.15 -1.62 -14.16
N VAL A 94 -6.75 -2.36 -13.14
CA VAL A 94 -5.36 -2.63 -12.77
C VAL A 94 -5.17 -4.12 -12.50
N ASP A 95 -3.92 -4.57 -12.59
CA ASP A 95 -3.55 -5.97 -12.39
C ASP A 95 -3.07 -6.21 -10.95
N PHE A 96 -2.47 -5.18 -10.34
CA PHE A 96 -1.97 -5.17 -8.97
C PHE A 96 -2.29 -3.85 -8.26
N ALA A 97 -2.43 -3.92 -6.95
CA ALA A 97 -2.76 -2.74 -6.15
C ALA A 97 -2.12 -2.80 -4.76
N PHE A 98 -1.61 -1.67 -4.27
CA PHE A 98 -1.29 -1.49 -2.86
C PHE A 98 -2.57 -1.17 -2.10
N VAL A 99 -2.91 -2.01 -1.12
CA VAL A 99 -4.14 -1.85 -0.34
C VAL A 99 -3.84 -2.05 1.14
N ARG A 100 -4.24 -1.06 1.93
CA ARG A 100 -4.07 -1.05 3.37
C ARG A 100 -5.12 -1.91 4.07
N GLY A 101 -4.75 -2.54 5.17
CA GLY A 101 -5.66 -3.28 6.04
C GLY A 101 -6.83 -2.43 6.53
N GLY A 102 -7.98 -3.06 6.67
CA GLY A 102 -9.25 -2.42 6.99
C GLY A 102 -9.98 -1.75 5.82
N ALA A 103 -9.38 -1.72 4.63
CA ALA A 103 -10.05 -1.31 3.39
C ALA A 103 -10.76 -2.49 2.69
N VAL A 104 -10.30 -3.70 2.93
CA VAL A 104 -10.79 -4.95 2.34
C VAL A 104 -12.07 -5.39 3.06
N ASP A 105 -13.01 -5.96 2.30
CA ASP A 105 -14.07 -6.82 2.82
C ASP A 105 -13.64 -8.27 2.55
N PRO A 106 -13.16 -9.04 3.57
CA PRO A 106 -12.54 -10.34 3.34
C PRO A 106 -13.44 -11.34 2.60
N VAL A 107 -14.75 -11.31 2.87
CA VAL A 107 -15.69 -12.23 2.23
C VAL A 107 -16.01 -11.78 0.80
N ALA A 108 -16.44 -10.53 0.64
CA ALA A 108 -16.85 -10.03 -0.67
C ALA A 108 -15.68 -9.96 -1.67
N ASP A 109 -14.47 -9.65 -1.20
CA ASP A 109 -13.29 -9.55 -2.07
C ASP A 109 -12.73 -10.92 -2.44
N GLU A 110 -12.76 -11.90 -1.52
CA GLU A 110 -12.41 -13.29 -1.85
C GLU A 110 -13.39 -13.87 -2.88
N ASP A 111 -14.70 -13.66 -2.69
CA ASP A 111 -15.73 -14.08 -3.64
C ASP A 111 -15.56 -13.40 -5.01
N ALA A 112 -15.05 -12.17 -5.03
CA ALA A 112 -14.68 -11.44 -6.26
C ALA A 112 -13.36 -11.93 -6.88
N GLY A 113 -12.70 -12.93 -6.30
CA GLY A 113 -11.45 -13.49 -6.79
C GLY A 113 -10.22 -12.59 -6.53
N ILE A 114 -10.29 -11.67 -5.58
CA ILE A 114 -9.14 -10.88 -5.14
C ILE A 114 -8.28 -11.72 -4.19
N THR A 115 -6.98 -11.75 -4.43
CA THR A 115 -6.01 -12.49 -3.62
C THR A 115 -4.82 -11.61 -3.23
N SER A 116 -4.10 -12.02 -2.19
CA SER A 116 -2.92 -11.30 -1.71
C SER A 116 -1.62 -11.97 -2.18
N LEU A 117 -0.61 -11.17 -2.50
CA LEU A 117 0.78 -11.62 -2.65
C LEU A 117 1.58 -11.46 -1.34
N GLY A 118 0.92 -11.09 -0.26
CA GLY A 118 1.49 -10.87 1.05
C GLY A 118 1.42 -9.42 1.51
N SER A 119 1.59 -9.26 2.81
CA SER A 119 1.72 -7.98 3.48
C SER A 119 3.14 -7.46 3.31
N LEU A 120 3.30 -6.19 2.96
CA LEU A 120 4.57 -5.62 2.51
C LEU A 120 5.26 -4.75 3.56
N PHE A 121 4.50 -3.88 4.24
CA PHE A 121 5.04 -2.90 5.18
C PHE A 121 3.93 -2.34 6.08
N LEU A 122 4.37 -1.66 7.13
CA LEU A 122 3.49 -0.96 8.06
C LEU A 122 3.27 0.49 7.63
N GLU A 123 2.03 0.95 7.79
CA GLU A 123 1.64 2.35 7.62
C GLU A 123 1.10 2.89 8.95
N PRO A 124 1.92 3.60 9.71
CA PRO A 124 1.44 4.29 10.91
C PRO A 124 0.39 5.35 10.59
N VAL A 125 -0.51 5.53 11.54
CA VAL A 125 -1.44 6.65 11.57
C VAL A 125 -0.72 7.82 12.20
N TRP A 126 -0.28 8.73 11.38
CA TRP A 126 0.37 9.98 11.79
C TRP A 126 -0.71 11.02 12.06
N ILE A 127 -0.75 11.59 13.27
CA ILE A 127 -1.55 12.77 13.57
C ILE A 127 -0.57 13.89 13.88
N PHE A 128 -0.27 14.65 12.84
CA PHE A 128 0.55 15.87 12.97
C PHE A 128 -0.31 17.02 13.44
N TYR A 129 0.20 17.82 14.35
CA TYR A 129 -0.51 18.98 14.87
C TYR A 129 0.42 20.16 15.13
N ARG A 130 -0.15 21.34 15.08
CA ARG A 130 0.56 22.56 15.47
C ARG A 130 0.53 22.72 16.99
N GLN A 131 1.71 22.88 17.56
CA GLN A 131 1.90 23.00 18.99
C GLN A 131 1.17 24.22 19.58
N ASP A 132 1.20 25.37 18.88
CA ASP A 132 0.52 26.60 19.29
C ASP A 132 -1.00 26.49 19.29
N ALA A 133 -1.59 25.75 18.31
CA ALA A 133 -3.03 25.55 18.21
C ALA A 133 -3.57 24.71 19.38
N VAL A 134 -2.87 23.63 19.74
CA VAL A 134 -3.25 22.78 20.88
C VAL A 134 -3.09 23.51 22.21
N ALA A 135 -2.04 24.30 22.37
CA ALA A 135 -1.85 25.14 23.57
C ALA A 135 -2.96 26.17 23.73
N LEU A 136 -3.48 26.76 22.64
CA LEU A 136 -4.61 27.69 22.65
C LEU A 136 -5.93 27.02 23.01
N ALA A 137 -6.19 25.81 22.50
CA ALA A 137 -7.43 25.06 22.75
C ALA A 137 -7.50 24.51 24.19
N ALA A 138 -6.35 24.15 24.78
CA ALA A 138 -6.31 23.53 26.10
C ALA A 138 -6.64 24.48 27.25
N HIS A 139 -6.16 25.73 27.27
CA HIS A 139 -6.51 26.79 28.24
C HIS A 139 -5.96 28.18 27.82
N PRO A 140 -6.82 29.19 27.70
CA PRO A 140 -6.37 30.58 27.47
C PRO A 140 -5.44 31.14 28.55
N SER A 141 -5.55 30.62 29.80
CA SER A 141 -4.77 31.08 30.97
C SER A 141 -3.45 30.32 31.18
N ARG A 142 -3.17 29.21 30.49
CA ARG A 142 -1.92 28.43 30.63
C ARG A 142 -0.73 28.96 29.82
N ARG A 143 -0.92 29.97 29.00
CA ARG A 143 0.15 30.66 28.24
C ARG A 143 1.31 31.13 29.11
N GLN A 144 1.12 31.22 30.42
CA GLN A 144 2.13 31.72 31.38
C GLN A 144 3.05 30.65 31.98
N ARG A 145 2.81 29.35 31.80
CA ARG A 145 3.55 28.28 32.50
C ARG A 145 4.50 27.41 31.65
N GLY A 146 4.65 27.65 30.35
CA GLY A 146 5.62 26.88 29.55
C GLY A 146 5.29 25.38 29.34
N ASP A 147 4.24 24.86 29.96
CA ASP A 147 3.76 23.49 29.73
C ASP A 147 3.05 23.42 28.38
N LEU A 148 3.78 22.98 27.40
CA LEU A 148 3.29 22.75 26.04
C LEU A 148 2.37 21.54 26.08
N ALA A 149 1.07 21.77 25.90
CA ALA A 149 0.08 20.67 25.89
C ALA A 149 0.37 19.71 24.74
N ALA A 150 0.74 18.48 25.08
CA ALA A 150 0.89 17.41 24.10
C ALA A 150 -0.47 16.83 23.73
N LEU A 151 -0.64 16.46 22.46
CA LEU A 151 -1.82 15.74 21.97
C LEU A 151 -1.59 14.25 22.22
N THR A 152 -2.41 13.65 23.10
CA THR A 152 -2.31 12.24 23.48
C THR A 152 -3.65 11.50 23.39
N LYS A 153 -4.75 12.23 23.15
CA LYS A 153 -6.11 11.69 23.08
C LYS A 153 -6.90 12.32 21.94
N PHE A 154 -7.68 11.51 21.24
CA PHE A 154 -8.57 11.99 20.16
C PHE A 154 -9.53 13.10 20.62
N ALA A 155 -9.99 13.07 21.86
CA ALA A 155 -10.90 14.10 22.40
C ALA A 155 -10.30 15.53 22.36
N GLN A 156 -8.97 15.65 22.33
CA GLN A 156 -8.27 16.93 22.24
C GLN A 156 -8.30 17.55 20.82
N LEU A 157 -8.72 16.79 19.80
CA LEU A 157 -8.97 17.29 18.45
C LEU A 157 -10.23 18.13 18.34
N LYS A 158 -11.13 18.06 19.32
CA LYS A 158 -12.37 18.84 19.32
C LYS A 158 -12.09 20.34 19.31
N GLY A 159 -12.72 21.05 18.38
CA GLY A 159 -12.52 22.50 18.20
C GLY A 159 -11.32 22.88 17.32
N LEU A 160 -10.48 21.91 16.94
CA LEU A 160 -9.37 22.13 15.99
C LEU A 160 -9.86 21.95 14.53
N ARG A 161 -9.17 22.64 13.61
CA ARG A 161 -9.32 22.44 12.15
C ARG A 161 -8.47 21.23 11.76
N VAL A 162 -9.12 20.09 11.51
CA VAL A 162 -8.44 18.80 11.30
C VAL A 162 -8.67 18.32 9.86
N ASN A 163 -7.60 18.07 9.13
CA ASN A 163 -7.70 17.37 7.84
C ASN A 163 -7.68 15.86 8.04
N VAL A 164 -8.61 15.16 7.36
CA VAL A 164 -8.75 13.70 7.42
C VAL A 164 -8.53 13.04 6.07
N ASP A 165 -7.79 13.71 5.17
CA ASP A 165 -7.48 13.26 3.81
C ASP A 165 -8.72 13.22 2.89
N ILE A 166 -8.48 12.92 1.60
CA ILE A 166 -9.52 12.90 0.57
C ILE A 166 -10.37 11.62 0.63
N PRO A 167 -11.64 11.68 0.18
CA PRO A 167 -12.42 10.47 -0.08
C PRO A 167 -11.68 9.54 -1.05
N GLY A 168 -11.77 8.21 -0.82
CA GLY A 168 -11.05 7.22 -1.63
C GLY A 168 -9.67 6.84 -1.09
N SER A 169 -9.03 7.67 -0.24
CA SER A 169 -7.79 7.31 0.46
C SER A 169 -8.00 6.20 1.51
N GLY A 170 -9.21 6.07 2.03
CA GLY A 170 -9.55 5.18 3.17
C GLY A 170 -9.28 5.81 4.54
N VAL A 171 -8.59 6.96 4.62
CA VAL A 171 -8.29 7.64 5.88
C VAL A 171 -9.56 8.20 6.55
N PRO A 172 -10.50 8.85 5.83
CA PRO A 172 -11.72 9.35 6.47
C PRO A 172 -12.49 8.26 7.21
N ARG A 173 -12.68 7.08 6.58
CA ARG A 173 -13.34 5.93 7.21
C ARG A 173 -12.57 5.39 8.45
N LEU A 174 -11.24 5.38 8.39
CA LEU A 174 -10.43 4.99 9.55
C LEU A 174 -10.62 5.98 10.70
N VAL A 175 -10.57 7.29 10.43
CA VAL A 175 -10.79 8.33 11.44
C VAL A 175 -12.18 8.21 12.07
N GLU A 176 -13.23 8.00 11.27
CA GLU A 176 -14.58 7.75 11.78
C GLU A 176 -14.63 6.57 12.76
N ARG A 177 -13.97 5.45 12.42
CA ARG A 177 -13.88 4.28 13.32
C ARG A 177 -13.13 4.60 14.61
N LEU A 178 -12.02 5.35 14.52
CA LEU A 178 -11.24 5.75 15.70
C LEU A 178 -12.04 6.73 16.60
N LEU A 179 -12.75 7.68 16.01
CA LEU A 179 -13.65 8.58 16.76
C LEU A 179 -14.79 7.81 17.43
N ALA A 180 -15.42 6.87 16.73
CA ALA A 180 -16.49 6.04 17.28
C ALA A 180 -16.02 5.19 18.48
N LEU A 181 -14.82 4.58 18.40
CA LEU A 181 -14.22 3.86 19.54
C LEU A 181 -14.02 4.75 20.76
N ASN A 182 -13.68 6.02 20.53
CA ASN A 182 -13.51 7.01 21.58
C ASN A 182 -14.83 7.66 22.04
N LYS A 183 -15.98 7.25 21.47
CA LYS A 183 -17.31 7.85 21.72
C LYS A 183 -17.32 9.37 21.46
N ILE A 184 -16.60 9.79 20.43
CA ILE A 184 -16.51 11.19 20.01
C ILE A 184 -17.40 11.36 18.79
N GLU A 185 -18.38 12.26 18.91
CA GLU A 185 -19.20 12.68 17.79
C GLU A 185 -18.45 13.70 16.94
N THR A 186 -18.61 13.62 15.61
CA THR A 186 -18.02 14.58 14.67
C THR A 186 -18.69 15.95 14.72
N THR A 187 -19.86 16.03 15.37
CA THR A 187 -20.58 17.29 15.59
C THR A 187 -19.71 18.27 16.37
N GLY A 188 -19.41 19.40 15.77
CA GLY A 188 -18.52 20.43 16.36
C GLY A 188 -17.03 20.23 16.09
N MET A 189 -16.65 19.23 15.29
CA MET A 189 -15.31 19.14 14.69
C MET A 189 -15.28 19.87 13.34
N GLN A 190 -14.17 20.58 13.08
CA GLN A 190 -13.94 21.24 11.79
C GLN A 190 -13.09 20.32 10.91
N LEU A 191 -13.75 19.34 10.27
CA LEU A 191 -13.08 18.37 9.41
C LEU A 191 -12.97 18.91 7.97
N SER A 192 -11.84 18.63 7.32
CA SER A 192 -11.60 18.92 5.91
C SER A 192 -11.01 17.72 5.17
N ASN A 193 -11.13 17.72 3.84
CA ASN A 193 -10.69 16.64 2.97
C ASN A 193 -9.73 17.17 1.90
N LEU A 194 -8.66 17.86 2.31
CA LEU A 194 -7.62 18.32 1.40
C LEU A 194 -6.70 17.15 1.02
N PRO A 195 -6.15 17.15 -0.20
CA PRO A 195 -5.08 16.23 -0.57
C PRO A 195 -3.88 16.34 0.38
N PRO A 196 -3.12 15.24 0.63
CA PRO A 196 -2.07 15.22 1.64
C PRO A 196 -1.00 16.32 1.50
N ALA A 197 -0.56 16.62 0.29
CA ALA A 197 0.44 17.67 0.05
C ALA A 197 -0.11 19.06 0.40
N GLU A 198 -1.35 19.37 -0.01
CA GLU A 198 -2.02 20.63 0.31
C GLU A 198 -2.30 20.74 1.81
N ALA A 199 -2.70 19.64 2.47
CA ALA A 199 -2.93 19.59 3.90
C ALA A 199 -1.62 19.83 4.69
N ALA A 200 -0.51 19.27 4.26
CA ALA A 200 0.80 19.47 4.88
C ALA A 200 1.24 20.93 4.77
N GLU A 201 1.04 21.57 3.61
CA GLU A 201 1.30 22.98 3.42
C GLU A 201 0.37 23.84 4.29
N ALA A 202 -0.93 23.54 4.31
CA ALA A 202 -1.92 24.25 5.12
C ALA A 202 -1.62 24.16 6.63
N LEU A 203 -1.12 23.01 7.09
CA LEU A 203 -0.70 22.80 8.47
C LEU A 203 0.49 23.72 8.81
N GLN A 204 1.52 23.72 7.97
CA GLN A 204 2.72 24.56 8.18
C GLN A 204 2.40 26.06 8.14
N GLN A 205 1.46 26.46 7.29
CA GLN A 205 1.00 27.87 7.16
C GLN A 205 -0.03 28.28 8.23
N GLY A 206 -0.46 27.39 9.11
CA GLY A 206 -1.46 27.69 10.15
C GLY A 206 -2.90 27.79 9.65
N ARG A 207 -3.18 27.33 8.44
CA ARG A 207 -4.55 27.20 7.92
C ARG A 207 -5.28 25.96 8.46
N LEU A 208 -4.52 24.94 8.88
CA LEU A 208 -4.97 23.76 9.64
C LEU A 208 -4.29 23.73 11.01
N ASP A 209 -4.92 23.08 11.98
CA ASP A 209 -4.38 22.88 13.34
C ASP A 209 -3.83 21.47 13.50
N ALA A 210 -4.42 20.49 12.79
CA ALA A 210 -3.93 19.12 12.74
C ALA A 210 -4.25 18.47 11.39
N MET A 211 -3.52 17.40 11.05
CA MET A 211 -3.86 16.52 9.95
C MET A 211 -3.63 15.07 10.33
N VAL A 212 -4.52 14.21 9.90
CA VAL A 212 -4.37 12.76 9.95
C VAL A 212 -3.84 12.30 8.61
N TYR A 213 -2.76 11.57 8.62
CA TYR A 213 -2.15 10.98 7.44
C TYR A 213 -1.77 9.53 7.72
N VAL A 214 -1.98 8.64 6.78
CA VAL A 214 -1.60 7.22 6.92
C VAL A 214 -0.72 6.84 5.76
N SER A 215 0.53 6.57 6.06
CA SER A 215 1.56 6.26 5.07
C SER A 215 2.77 5.63 5.74
N ALA A 216 3.56 4.89 4.98
CA ALA A 216 4.86 4.43 5.45
C ALA A 216 5.86 5.61 5.61
N PRO A 217 6.92 5.43 6.42
CA PRO A 217 7.94 6.48 6.65
C PRO A 217 8.63 7.00 5.40
N GLU A 218 8.62 6.23 4.32
CA GLU A 218 9.22 6.57 3.02
C GLU A 218 8.50 7.73 2.31
N SER A 219 7.30 8.10 2.76
CA SER A 219 6.57 9.24 2.21
C SER A 219 7.34 10.55 2.44
N PRO A 220 7.62 11.34 1.39
CA PRO A 220 8.25 12.66 1.54
C PRO A 220 7.47 13.59 2.46
N ILE A 221 6.14 13.48 2.51
CA ILE A 221 5.28 14.27 3.40
C ILE A 221 5.58 13.95 4.86
N VAL A 222 5.68 12.65 5.22
CA VAL A 222 6.03 12.22 6.58
C VAL A 222 7.40 12.76 6.97
N GLN A 223 8.40 12.59 6.10
CA GLN A 223 9.76 13.06 6.33
C GLN A 223 9.85 14.58 6.54
N THR A 224 9.06 15.33 5.79
CA THR A 224 9.00 16.78 5.90
C THR A 224 8.34 17.22 7.20
N LEU A 225 7.19 16.64 7.54
CA LEU A 225 6.41 17.06 8.71
C LEU A 225 7.07 16.67 10.03
N LEU A 226 7.77 15.53 10.09
CA LEU A 226 8.55 15.14 11.28
C LEU A 226 9.67 16.14 11.62
N LYS A 227 10.18 16.86 10.62
CA LYS A 227 11.25 17.87 10.79
C LYS A 227 10.73 19.30 10.78
N ALA A 228 9.42 19.52 10.56
CA ALA A 228 8.85 20.86 10.43
C ALA A 228 8.81 21.60 11.78
N PRO A 229 9.36 22.82 11.87
CA PRO A 229 9.31 23.61 13.09
C PRO A 229 7.88 23.89 13.56
N GLY A 230 7.60 23.71 14.85
CA GLY A 230 6.29 23.95 15.44
C GLY A 230 5.24 22.90 15.15
N VAL A 231 5.53 21.90 14.31
CA VAL A 231 4.71 20.70 14.11
C VAL A 231 5.16 19.63 15.09
N ARG A 232 4.19 18.94 15.67
CA ARG A 232 4.38 17.84 16.62
C ARG A 232 3.60 16.62 16.16
N LEU A 233 4.00 15.46 16.65
CA LEU A 233 3.32 14.19 16.41
C LEU A 233 2.53 13.80 17.67
N MET A 234 1.28 13.36 17.49
CA MET A 234 0.45 12.82 18.58
C MET A 234 1.00 11.48 19.04
N ASP A 235 1.15 11.31 20.35
CA ASP A 235 1.43 10.01 20.97
C ASP A 235 0.12 9.27 21.24
N PHE A 236 0.01 8.07 20.68
CA PHE A 236 -1.09 7.14 20.98
C PHE A 236 -0.74 6.32 22.22
N GLY A 237 -0.80 6.92 23.40
CA GLY A 237 -0.48 6.24 24.66
C GLY A 237 -1.29 4.96 24.92
N GLN A 238 -2.37 4.72 24.17
CA GLN A 238 -3.22 3.52 24.21
C GLN A 238 -3.13 2.69 22.91
N SER A 239 -2.02 2.73 22.18
CA SER A 239 -1.86 2.09 20.87
C SER A 239 -2.24 0.60 20.88
N GLU A 240 -1.82 -0.13 21.92
CA GLU A 240 -2.16 -1.55 22.08
C GLU A 240 -3.67 -1.78 22.29
N ALA A 241 -4.37 -0.88 22.99
CA ALA A 241 -5.81 -0.99 23.15
C ALA A 241 -6.54 -0.82 21.81
N TYR A 242 -6.13 0.14 20.98
CA TYR A 242 -6.68 0.29 19.63
C TYR A 242 -6.46 -0.96 18.77
N ALA A 243 -5.26 -1.54 18.82
CA ALA A 243 -4.93 -2.78 18.11
C ALA A 243 -5.80 -3.97 18.56
N ARG A 244 -6.20 -4.02 19.82
CA ARG A 244 -7.12 -5.06 20.33
C ARG A 244 -8.58 -4.85 19.90
N HIS A 245 -8.99 -3.62 19.67
CA HIS A 245 -10.35 -3.30 19.20
C HIS A 245 -10.51 -3.41 17.69
N LEU A 246 -9.46 -3.14 16.92
CA LEU A 246 -9.46 -3.17 15.44
C LEU A 246 -8.36 -4.11 14.97
N ALA A 247 -8.73 -5.32 14.56
CA ALA A 247 -7.80 -6.42 14.23
C ALA A 247 -6.81 -6.09 13.10
N PHE A 248 -7.13 -5.12 12.23
CA PHE A 248 -6.24 -4.64 11.17
C PHE A 248 -5.21 -3.59 11.64
N LEU A 249 -5.26 -3.19 12.92
CA LEU A 249 -4.28 -2.30 13.53
C LEU A 249 -3.28 -3.07 14.38
N SER A 250 -2.07 -2.53 14.46
CA SER A 250 -1.00 -2.95 15.36
C SER A 250 -0.48 -1.76 16.15
N GLY A 251 -0.15 -1.94 17.42
CA GLY A 251 0.60 -0.96 18.19
C GLY A 251 2.05 -0.98 17.74
N VAL A 252 2.62 0.18 17.45
CA VAL A 252 4.04 0.35 17.07
C VAL A 252 4.64 1.52 17.83
N THR A 253 5.96 1.53 17.95
CA THR A 253 6.71 2.62 18.57
C THR A 253 7.63 3.25 17.55
N LEU A 254 7.58 4.58 17.41
CA LEU A 254 8.59 5.37 16.71
C LEU A 254 9.72 5.66 17.72
N PRO A 255 10.91 5.02 17.56
CA PRO A 255 11.96 5.14 18.55
C PRO A 255 12.56 6.55 18.60
N ARG A 256 13.00 6.98 19.77
CA ARG A 256 13.76 8.21 19.94
C ARG A 256 14.96 8.26 18.99
N GLY A 257 15.14 9.38 18.34
CA GLY A 257 16.27 9.62 17.44
C GLY A 257 16.19 8.93 16.08
N ILE A 258 15.17 8.11 15.78
CA ILE A 258 15.10 7.33 14.53
C ILE A 258 15.02 8.18 13.27
N VAL A 259 14.47 9.39 13.38
CA VAL A 259 14.34 10.36 12.27
C VAL A 259 15.65 11.10 12.04
N ASP A 260 16.31 11.51 13.14
CA ASP A 260 17.61 12.17 13.12
C ASP A 260 18.29 11.99 14.49
N LEU A 261 19.34 11.18 14.50
CA LEU A 261 20.11 10.89 15.72
C LEU A 261 20.85 12.14 16.25
N SER A 262 21.30 13.00 15.36
CA SER A 262 22.09 14.19 15.76
C SER A 262 21.21 15.28 16.35
N ALA A 263 19.97 15.38 15.87
CA ALA A 263 18.98 16.32 16.37
C ALA A 263 18.10 15.74 17.50
N ASP A 264 18.32 14.47 17.89
CA ASP A 264 17.52 13.74 18.86
C ASP A 264 16.02 13.79 18.50
N LEU A 265 15.70 13.43 17.25
CA LEU A 265 14.36 13.54 16.71
C LEU A 265 13.76 12.15 16.41
N PRO A 266 12.60 11.81 16.98
CA PRO A 266 11.92 12.47 18.09
C PRO A 266 12.75 12.39 19.38
N SER A 267 12.52 13.30 20.32
CA SER A 267 13.27 13.37 21.59
C SER A 267 12.83 12.33 22.63
N GLU A 268 11.79 11.59 22.34
CA GLU A 268 11.26 10.47 23.14
C GLU A 268 10.61 9.44 22.22
N ASP A 269 10.40 8.23 22.72
CA ASP A 269 9.63 7.20 22.01
C ASP A 269 8.18 7.67 21.86
N VAL A 270 7.61 7.52 20.65
CA VAL A 270 6.22 7.90 20.37
C VAL A 270 5.42 6.65 20.01
N GLY A 271 4.39 6.36 20.81
CA GLY A 271 3.44 5.29 20.54
C GLY A 271 2.54 5.66 19.34
N LEU A 272 2.39 4.75 18.39
CA LEU A 272 1.53 4.90 17.22
C LEU A 272 0.68 3.66 17.02
N VAL A 273 -0.41 3.79 16.27
CA VAL A 273 -1.11 2.65 15.66
C VAL A 273 -0.74 2.59 14.20
N ALA A 274 -0.58 1.38 13.68
CA ALA A 274 -0.25 1.16 12.29
C ALA A 274 -1.18 0.12 11.66
N THR A 275 -1.44 0.25 10.39
CA THR A 275 -2.05 -0.79 9.56
C THR A 275 -0.99 -1.41 8.67
N THR A 276 -1.26 -2.59 8.13
CA THR A 276 -0.35 -3.27 7.21
C THR A 276 -0.86 -3.12 5.79
N THR A 277 0.03 -2.76 4.87
CA THR A 277 -0.31 -2.71 3.43
C THR A 277 0.07 -4.01 2.76
N SER A 278 -0.86 -4.54 1.98
CA SER A 278 -0.69 -5.74 1.17
C SER A 278 -0.61 -5.41 -0.33
N LEU A 279 0.09 -6.25 -1.10
CA LEU A 279 0.02 -6.25 -2.55
C LEU A 279 -1.09 -7.21 -2.97
N LEU A 280 -2.16 -6.66 -3.51
CA LEU A 280 -3.31 -7.43 -3.97
C LEU A 280 -3.28 -7.58 -5.48
N THR A 281 -3.88 -8.68 -5.95
CA THR A 281 -4.05 -9.02 -7.35
C THR A 281 -5.36 -9.78 -7.56
N ARG A 282 -5.77 -9.95 -8.81
CA ARG A 282 -6.89 -10.85 -9.14
C ARG A 282 -6.38 -12.27 -9.36
N GLY A 283 -7.19 -13.26 -9.03
CA GLY A 283 -6.87 -14.68 -9.20
C GLY A 283 -6.65 -15.10 -10.66
N ASP A 284 -7.23 -14.36 -11.62
CA ASP A 284 -7.05 -14.57 -13.06
C ASP A 284 -5.79 -13.88 -13.64
N THR A 285 -5.05 -13.12 -12.85
CA THR A 285 -3.77 -12.54 -13.25
C THR A 285 -2.74 -13.63 -13.56
N TYR A 286 -1.99 -13.45 -14.64
CA TYR A 286 -1.04 -14.44 -15.15
C TYR A 286 -0.08 -14.95 -14.06
N PRO A 287 0.01 -16.27 -13.81
CA PRO A 287 0.77 -16.81 -12.67
C PRO A 287 2.24 -16.39 -12.61
N ALA A 288 2.91 -16.33 -13.78
CA ALA A 288 4.32 -15.92 -13.82
C ALA A 288 4.51 -14.45 -13.40
N LEU A 289 3.53 -13.57 -13.66
CA LEU A 289 3.58 -12.17 -13.20
C LEU A 289 3.35 -12.09 -11.69
N ARG A 290 2.40 -12.87 -11.13
CA ARG A 290 2.19 -12.93 -9.68
C ARG A 290 3.47 -13.38 -8.98
N GLN A 291 4.11 -14.46 -9.47
CA GLN A 291 5.37 -14.95 -8.92
C GLN A 291 6.49 -13.93 -9.03
N LEU A 292 6.63 -13.25 -10.17
CA LEU A 292 7.65 -12.22 -10.37
C LEU A 292 7.44 -11.03 -9.41
N LEU A 293 6.20 -10.55 -9.26
CA LEU A 293 5.90 -9.48 -8.32
C LEU A 293 6.13 -9.89 -6.87
N ALA A 294 5.81 -11.13 -6.49
CA ALA A 294 6.12 -11.64 -5.16
C ALA A 294 7.65 -11.67 -4.89
N GLN A 295 8.46 -12.06 -5.89
CA GLN A 295 9.93 -12.03 -5.78
C GLN A 295 10.46 -10.60 -5.68
N VAL A 296 9.91 -9.66 -6.45
CA VAL A 296 10.26 -8.23 -6.35
C VAL A 296 9.86 -7.69 -4.98
N ALA A 297 8.66 -8.01 -4.51
CA ALA A 297 8.19 -7.63 -3.18
C ALA A 297 9.16 -8.11 -2.08
N GLN A 298 9.59 -9.39 -2.15
CA GLN A 298 10.56 -9.93 -1.21
C GLN A 298 11.84 -9.09 -1.16
N LYS A 299 12.40 -8.72 -2.31
CA LYS A 299 13.63 -7.93 -2.38
C LYS A 299 13.47 -6.48 -1.94
N GLN A 300 12.28 -5.91 -2.14
CA GLN A 300 12.03 -4.51 -1.80
C GLN A 300 11.72 -4.28 -0.32
N HIS A 301 11.15 -5.30 0.37
CA HIS A 301 10.61 -5.13 1.71
C HIS A 301 11.25 -6.04 2.77
N ASP A 302 12.29 -6.83 2.43
CA ASP A 302 12.97 -7.71 3.39
C ASP A 302 13.95 -6.98 4.33
N GLY A 303 14.22 -5.71 4.08
CA GLY A 303 15.09 -4.87 4.90
C GLY A 303 14.48 -4.50 6.26
N ALA A 304 15.32 -4.10 7.21
CA ALA A 304 14.87 -3.45 8.43
C ALA A 304 14.36 -2.04 8.13
N GLY A 305 13.23 -1.67 8.70
CA GLY A 305 12.64 -0.33 8.65
C GLY A 305 12.50 0.29 10.03
N TRP A 306 11.83 1.43 10.13
CA TRP A 306 11.61 2.10 11.42
C TRP A 306 10.73 1.29 12.38
N PHE A 307 9.84 0.46 11.84
CA PHE A 307 8.83 -0.28 12.61
C PHE A 307 8.92 -1.80 12.45
N ASN A 308 9.88 -2.30 11.67
CA ASN A 308 10.03 -3.73 11.40
C ASN A 308 11.50 -4.15 11.42
N ARG A 309 11.73 -5.40 11.76
CA ARG A 309 13.05 -6.04 11.67
C ARG A 309 13.29 -6.56 10.24
N ALA A 310 14.55 -6.79 9.90
CA ALA A 310 14.90 -7.45 8.66
C ALA A 310 14.17 -8.81 8.54
N ARG A 311 13.66 -9.12 7.35
CA ARG A 311 12.90 -10.35 7.03
C ARG A 311 11.54 -10.49 7.74
N GLU A 312 11.02 -9.43 8.30
CA GLU A 312 9.66 -9.40 8.87
C GLU A 312 8.60 -9.26 7.78
N PHE A 313 8.94 -8.56 6.71
CA PHE A 313 8.13 -8.39 5.50
C PHE A 313 8.91 -8.85 4.26
N PRO A 314 8.21 -9.26 3.20
CA PRO A 314 6.79 -9.58 3.14
C PRO A 314 6.42 -10.77 4.02
N ASN A 315 5.17 -10.81 4.51
CA ASN A 315 4.65 -11.95 5.23
C ASN A 315 3.18 -12.23 4.85
N THR A 316 2.72 -13.43 5.22
CA THR A 316 1.34 -13.86 4.95
C THR A 316 0.45 -13.83 6.18
N ARG A 317 1.03 -13.58 7.36
CA ARG A 317 0.32 -13.69 8.65
C ARG A 317 -0.64 -12.54 8.91
N THR A 318 -0.35 -11.38 8.36
CA THR A 318 -1.15 -10.15 8.53
C THR A 318 -2.02 -9.84 7.31
N SER A 319 -2.09 -10.76 6.34
CA SER A 319 -2.96 -10.61 5.17
C SER A 319 -4.42 -10.86 5.55
N GLU A 320 -5.32 -9.98 5.13
CA GLU A 320 -6.77 -10.12 5.33
C GLU A 320 -7.43 -11.00 4.25
N LEU A 321 -6.71 -11.28 3.15
CA LEU A 321 -7.16 -12.13 2.04
C LEU A 321 -6.26 -13.36 1.90
N PRO A 322 -6.78 -14.44 1.27
CA PRO A 322 -5.99 -15.61 0.93
C PRO A 322 -4.75 -15.24 0.11
N VAL A 323 -3.65 -15.91 0.39
CA VAL A 323 -2.38 -15.72 -0.33
C VAL A 323 -2.31 -16.68 -1.49
N SER A 324 -1.97 -16.18 -2.69
CA SER A 324 -1.91 -16.93 -3.94
C SER A 324 -0.47 -17.15 -4.42
#